data_2da2a12097fb3519b12c046775cb06a1
#
_entry.id   2da2a12097fb3519b12c046775cb06a1
#
_cell.length_a   1.000
_cell.length_b   1.000
_cell.length_c   1.000
_cell.angle_alpha   90.00
_cell.angle_beta   90.00
_cell.angle_gamma   90.00
#
_symmetry.space_group_name_H-M   'P 1'
#
loop_
_entity.id
_entity.type
_entity.pdbx_description
1 polymer ?
#
loop_
_entity_poly.entity_id
_entity_poly.type
_entity_poly.pdbx_seq_one_letter_code
_entity_poly.pdbx_strand_id
1 'polypeptide(L)'
;ESLAPCLIGMEACSSAHHWARELSACGHTVKLMPPSYVKPYVKRGKNDAADAEAICEAVTRPTMRFVPVKAPEQQAAVMLHRTRALLMRQRIMVVNALRGHLAEFGLIAPQGAKGLADLLERSFRPDGTGPIPSLARAALAPLVSQVMQLQGAIKAIDAELLAWHRQNAASRRLETIPGIGF
;
A
#
# COMPACT_ATOMS: atom_id res chain seq x y z
N GLU A 1 16.70 -30.49 12.52
CA GLU A 1 16.64 -30.58 14.01
C GLU A 1 15.54 -29.69 14.51
N SER A 2 14.61 -30.21 15.30
CA SER A 2 13.56 -29.42 15.96
C SER A 2 14.16 -28.76 17.20
N LEU A 3 14.08 -27.44 17.27
CA LEU A 3 14.43 -26.68 18.47
C LEU A 3 13.35 -26.89 19.55
N ALA A 4 13.77 -27.00 20.81
CA ALA A 4 12.85 -26.94 21.93
C ALA A 4 12.13 -25.57 21.96
N PRO A 5 10.90 -25.48 22.51
CA PRO A 5 10.21 -24.21 22.66
C PRO A 5 11.09 -23.12 23.28
N CYS A 6 11.25 -22.01 22.57
CA CYS A 6 12.13 -20.92 23.00
C CYS A 6 11.53 -19.55 22.63
N LEU A 7 12.15 -18.48 23.12
CA LEU A 7 11.84 -17.11 22.73
C LEU A 7 12.49 -16.78 21.40
N ILE A 8 11.69 -16.30 20.43
CA ILE A 8 12.15 -15.87 19.12
C ILE A 8 11.83 -14.40 18.91
N GLY A 9 12.87 -13.57 18.77
CA GLY A 9 12.75 -12.18 18.35
C GLY A 9 12.77 -12.06 16.85
N MET A 10 11.92 -11.19 16.27
CA MET A 10 11.91 -10.91 14.84
C MET A 10 11.60 -9.43 14.61
N GLU A 11 12.21 -8.84 13.58
CA GLU A 11 11.76 -7.53 13.11
C GLU A 11 10.41 -7.63 12.39
N ALA A 12 9.54 -6.65 12.61
CA ALA A 12 8.23 -6.55 11.97
C ALA A 12 8.36 -6.04 10.52
N CYS A 13 9.03 -6.81 9.67
CA CYS A 13 9.22 -6.58 8.24
C CYS A 13 8.19 -7.35 7.39
N SER A 14 8.42 -7.42 6.06
CA SER A 14 7.62 -8.26 5.16
C SER A 14 7.72 -9.73 5.58
N SER A 15 6.63 -10.50 5.48
CA SER A 15 6.48 -11.89 5.93
C SER A 15 6.57 -12.16 7.44
N ALA A 16 7.01 -11.21 8.28
CA ALA A 16 7.22 -11.44 9.70
C ALA A 16 5.97 -11.95 10.43
N HIS A 17 4.78 -11.45 10.09
CA HIS A 17 3.53 -11.93 10.69
C HIS A 17 3.19 -13.38 10.31
N HIS A 18 3.52 -13.81 9.08
CA HIS A 18 3.36 -15.20 8.67
C HIS A 18 4.28 -16.09 9.50
N TRP A 19 5.57 -15.82 9.48
CA TRP A 19 6.53 -16.62 10.25
C TRP A 19 6.28 -16.63 11.74
N ALA A 20 5.80 -15.50 12.29
CA ALA A 20 5.41 -15.45 13.70
C ALA A 20 4.25 -16.42 14.02
N ARG A 21 3.27 -16.55 13.13
CA ARG A 21 2.19 -17.53 13.31
C ARG A 21 2.68 -18.98 13.20
N GLU A 22 3.48 -19.28 12.17
CA GLU A 22 4.05 -20.62 11.97
C GLU A 22 4.92 -21.07 13.16
N LEU A 23 5.84 -20.20 13.58
CA LEU A 23 6.73 -20.50 14.70
C LEU A 23 5.96 -20.61 16.04
N SER A 24 4.89 -19.80 16.22
CA SER A 24 4.03 -19.91 17.39
C SER A 24 3.25 -21.23 17.37
N ALA A 25 2.81 -21.71 16.21
CA ALA A 25 2.15 -23.01 16.06
C ALA A 25 3.10 -24.19 16.38
N CYS A 26 4.41 -24.01 16.18
CA CYS A 26 5.45 -24.95 16.61
C CYS A 26 5.77 -24.88 18.11
N GLY A 27 5.06 -24.05 18.89
CA GLY A 27 5.22 -23.95 20.36
C GLY A 27 6.25 -22.90 20.82
N HIS A 28 6.81 -22.10 19.93
CA HIS A 28 7.74 -21.02 20.30
C HIS A 28 7.00 -19.75 20.78
N THR A 29 7.63 -18.99 21.66
CA THR A 29 7.17 -17.64 22.03
C THR A 29 7.77 -16.62 21.07
N VAL A 30 6.96 -16.07 20.14
CA VAL A 30 7.43 -15.14 19.13
C VAL A 30 7.10 -13.71 19.48
N LYS A 31 8.08 -12.81 19.37
CA LYS A 31 7.98 -11.38 19.64
C LYS A 31 8.39 -10.58 18.40
N LEU A 32 7.46 -9.80 17.83
CA LEU A 32 7.76 -8.90 16.73
C LEU A 32 8.13 -7.52 17.27
N MET A 33 9.21 -6.94 16.73
CA MET A 33 9.70 -5.62 17.12
C MET A 33 9.73 -4.66 15.93
N PRO A 34 9.38 -3.38 16.10
CA PRO A 34 9.58 -2.40 15.05
C PRO A 34 11.08 -2.28 14.70
N PRO A 35 11.47 -2.26 13.41
CA PRO A 35 12.86 -2.12 13.01
C PRO A 35 13.55 -0.87 13.61
N SER A 36 12.80 0.22 13.78
CA SER A 36 13.30 1.44 14.41
C SER A 36 13.73 1.25 15.87
N TYR A 37 13.19 0.25 16.57
CA TYR A 37 13.54 -0.05 17.96
C TYR A 37 14.69 -1.05 18.09
N VAL A 38 14.94 -1.84 17.04
CA VAL A 38 16.11 -2.75 16.97
C VAL A 38 17.37 -1.98 16.54
N LYS A 39 17.21 -1.02 15.63
CA LYS A 39 18.33 -0.24 15.06
C LYS A 39 19.33 0.32 16.08
N PRO A 40 18.95 0.83 17.27
CA PRO A 40 19.90 1.33 18.26
C PRO A 40 20.85 0.28 18.83
N TYR A 41 20.51 -1.00 18.72
CA TYR A 41 21.32 -2.13 19.21
C TYR A 41 22.29 -2.67 18.16
N VAL A 42 22.17 -2.24 16.90
CA VAL A 42 23.05 -2.66 15.81
C VAL A 42 24.42 -2.00 16.00
N LYS A 43 25.45 -2.82 16.23
CA LYS A 43 26.84 -2.40 16.29
C LYS A 43 27.40 -2.09 14.90
N ARG A 44 28.61 -1.51 14.85
CA ARG A 44 29.28 -1.19 13.58
C ARG A 44 29.49 -2.46 12.74
N GLY A 45 29.29 -2.33 11.43
CA GLY A 45 29.37 -3.43 10.47
C GLY A 45 27.99 -3.97 10.13
N LYS A 46 27.61 -3.88 8.85
CA LYS A 46 26.32 -4.39 8.35
C LYS A 46 26.51 -5.83 7.91
N ASN A 47 26.12 -6.77 8.75
CA ASN A 47 26.09 -8.20 8.43
C ASN A 47 24.98 -8.88 9.24
N ASP A 48 24.53 -10.04 8.79
CA ASP A 48 23.41 -10.77 9.37
C ASP A 48 23.67 -11.18 10.84
N ALA A 49 24.93 -11.43 11.21
CA ALA A 49 25.28 -11.78 12.59
C ALA A 49 25.08 -10.59 13.55
N ALA A 50 25.47 -9.38 13.13
CA ALA A 50 25.27 -8.16 13.92
C ALA A 50 23.77 -7.81 14.03
N ASP A 51 22.99 -8.04 12.97
CA ASP A 51 21.55 -7.84 12.99
C ASP A 51 20.87 -8.87 13.93
N ALA A 52 21.29 -10.12 13.91
CA ALA A 52 20.80 -11.16 14.81
C ALA A 52 21.16 -10.85 16.28
N GLU A 53 22.39 -10.39 16.58
CA GLU A 53 22.80 -9.97 17.92
C GLU A 53 21.91 -8.81 18.44
N ALA A 54 21.68 -7.80 17.59
CA ALA A 54 20.82 -6.67 17.94
C ALA A 54 19.37 -7.10 18.24
N ILE A 55 18.82 -8.03 17.49
CA ILE A 55 17.50 -8.61 17.74
C ILE A 55 17.46 -9.38 19.06
N CYS A 56 18.47 -10.21 19.33
CA CYS A 56 18.58 -10.97 20.58
C CYS A 56 18.69 -10.05 21.80
N GLU A 57 19.43 -8.97 21.71
CA GLU A 57 19.52 -7.97 22.77
C GLU A 57 18.19 -7.23 22.93
N ALA A 58 17.59 -6.74 21.85
CA ALA A 58 16.38 -5.95 21.86
C ALA A 58 15.18 -6.74 22.44
N VAL A 59 15.01 -8.02 22.07
CA VAL A 59 13.86 -8.83 22.50
C VAL A 59 13.80 -9.09 23.99
N THR A 60 14.94 -9.02 24.68
CA THR A 60 15.06 -9.24 26.13
C THR A 60 14.83 -7.99 26.97
N ARG A 61 14.74 -6.81 26.35
CA ARG A 61 14.62 -5.55 27.09
C ARG A 61 13.22 -5.37 27.69
N PRO A 62 13.11 -5.02 28.99
CA PRO A 62 11.82 -4.90 29.68
C PRO A 62 10.95 -3.75 29.14
N THR A 63 11.56 -2.72 28.55
CA THR A 63 10.86 -1.55 27.99
C THR A 63 10.52 -1.70 26.50
N MET A 64 10.86 -2.86 25.89
CA MET A 64 10.59 -3.08 24.47
C MET A 64 9.08 -3.15 24.19
N ARG A 65 8.64 -2.39 23.18
CA ARG A 65 7.26 -2.42 22.69
C ARG A 65 7.16 -3.35 21.51
N PHE A 66 6.41 -4.42 21.69
CA PHE A 66 6.22 -5.44 20.66
C PHE A 66 5.04 -5.11 19.76
N VAL A 67 5.16 -5.49 18.49
CA VAL A 67 4.08 -5.42 17.52
C VAL A 67 3.21 -6.68 17.67
N PRO A 68 1.89 -6.53 17.89
CA PRO A 68 0.99 -7.68 17.91
C PRO A 68 1.03 -8.45 16.59
N VAL A 69 1.07 -9.78 16.68
CA VAL A 69 0.98 -10.64 15.49
C VAL A 69 -0.42 -10.53 14.91
N LYS A 70 -0.51 -10.13 13.63
CA LYS A 70 -1.79 -10.00 12.94
C LYS A 70 -2.33 -11.37 12.53
N ALA A 71 -3.63 -11.58 12.74
CA ALA A 71 -4.36 -12.69 12.14
C ALA A 71 -4.40 -12.55 10.61
N PRO A 72 -4.62 -13.65 9.85
CA PRO A 72 -4.73 -13.61 8.39
C PRO A 72 -5.75 -12.57 7.89
N GLU A 73 -6.91 -12.46 8.54
CA GLU A 73 -7.99 -11.53 8.19
C GLU A 73 -7.57 -10.08 8.39
N GLN A 74 -6.85 -9.79 9.47
CA GLN A 74 -6.28 -8.46 9.70
C GLN A 74 -5.22 -8.11 8.65
N GLN A 75 -4.41 -9.09 8.25
CA GLN A 75 -3.41 -8.91 7.20
C GLN A 75 -4.07 -8.68 5.85
N ALA A 76 -5.18 -9.37 5.53
CA ALA A 76 -5.96 -9.16 4.32
C ALA A 76 -6.55 -7.73 4.26
N ALA A 77 -7.10 -7.22 5.35
CA ALA A 77 -7.58 -5.83 5.42
C ALA A 77 -6.45 -4.82 5.15
N VAL A 78 -5.26 -5.03 5.75
CA VAL A 78 -4.08 -4.18 5.46
C VAL A 78 -3.67 -4.26 3.99
N MET A 79 -3.81 -5.43 3.34
CA MET A 79 -3.53 -5.57 1.89
C MET A 79 -4.50 -4.75 1.04
N LEU A 80 -5.80 -4.74 1.34
CA LEU A 80 -6.77 -3.91 0.63
C LEU A 80 -6.38 -2.41 0.69
N HIS A 81 -6.07 -1.89 1.87
CA HIS A 81 -5.63 -0.50 2.02
C HIS A 81 -4.34 -0.20 1.25
N ARG A 82 -3.34 -1.09 1.31
CA ARG A 82 -2.07 -0.92 0.59
C ARG A 82 -2.24 -0.97 -0.93
N THR A 83 -3.07 -1.89 -1.41
CA THR A 83 -3.39 -2.01 -2.85
C THR A 83 -4.12 -0.76 -3.33
N ARG A 84 -5.13 -0.29 -2.59
CA ARG A 84 -5.81 0.98 -2.88
C ARG A 84 -4.84 2.14 -2.98
N ALA A 85 -3.97 2.29 -2.00
CA ALA A 85 -2.96 3.36 -1.98
C ALA A 85 -1.99 3.29 -3.17
N LEU A 86 -1.62 2.08 -3.61
CA LEU A 86 -0.78 1.87 -4.79
C LEU A 86 -1.52 2.29 -6.06
N LEU A 87 -2.76 1.82 -6.27
CA LEU A 87 -3.57 2.15 -7.44
C LEU A 87 -3.86 3.65 -7.53
N MET A 88 -4.11 4.31 -6.40
CA MET A 88 -4.27 5.76 -6.34
C MET A 88 -3.01 6.50 -6.81
N ARG A 89 -1.83 6.09 -6.36
CA ARG A 89 -0.56 6.68 -6.82
C ARG A 89 -0.34 6.47 -8.32
N GLN A 90 -0.59 5.26 -8.83
CA GLN A 90 -0.50 4.96 -10.25
C GLN A 90 -1.45 5.82 -11.07
N ARG A 91 -2.70 5.96 -10.63
CA ARG A 91 -3.69 6.84 -11.30
C ARG A 91 -3.20 8.28 -11.36
N ILE A 92 -2.67 8.82 -10.26
CA ILE A 92 -2.14 10.19 -10.23
C ILE A 92 -0.98 10.34 -11.20
N MET A 93 -0.05 9.39 -11.24
CA MET A 93 1.07 9.40 -12.19
C MET A 93 0.60 9.44 -13.63
N VAL A 94 -0.32 8.56 -14.01
CA VAL A 94 -0.82 8.48 -15.39
C VAL A 94 -1.62 9.72 -15.78
N VAL A 95 -2.46 10.24 -14.89
CA VAL A 95 -3.22 11.47 -15.11
C VAL A 95 -2.29 12.68 -15.29
N ASN A 96 -1.23 12.78 -14.49
CA ASN A 96 -0.25 13.87 -14.64
C ASN A 96 0.53 13.76 -15.95
N ALA A 97 0.91 12.54 -16.36
CA ALA A 97 1.55 12.32 -17.66
C ALA A 97 0.64 12.74 -18.83
N LEU A 98 -0.65 12.32 -18.81
CA LEU A 98 -1.64 12.74 -19.80
C LEU A 98 -1.78 14.27 -19.87
N ARG A 99 -1.91 14.92 -18.71
CA ARG A 99 -2.01 16.38 -18.63
C ARG A 99 -0.77 17.08 -19.17
N GLY A 100 0.43 16.59 -18.83
CA GLY A 100 1.68 17.13 -19.32
C GLY A 100 1.80 17.04 -20.84
N HIS A 101 1.56 15.85 -21.40
CA HIS A 101 1.61 15.64 -22.85
C HIS A 101 0.55 16.46 -23.61
N LEU A 102 -0.68 16.56 -23.10
CA LEU A 102 -1.73 17.34 -23.75
C LEU A 102 -1.50 18.84 -23.65
N ALA A 103 -0.82 19.32 -22.62
CA ALA A 103 -0.44 20.73 -22.48
C ALA A 103 0.53 21.18 -23.59
N GLU A 104 1.40 20.29 -24.12
CA GLU A 104 2.26 20.58 -25.26
C GLU A 104 1.48 20.91 -26.56
N PHE A 105 0.21 20.50 -26.60
CA PHE A 105 -0.73 20.83 -27.69
C PHE A 105 -1.71 21.95 -27.29
N GLY A 106 -1.44 22.71 -26.19
CA GLY A 106 -2.30 23.80 -25.73
C GLY A 106 -3.60 23.32 -25.05
N LEU A 107 -3.73 22.03 -24.74
CA LEU A 107 -4.90 21.44 -24.11
C LEU A 107 -4.73 21.40 -22.60
N ILE A 108 -5.29 22.40 -21.93
CA ILE A 108 -5.24 22.57 -20.48
C ILE A 108 -6.66 22.50 -19.91
N ALA A 109 -6.82 21.89 -18.76
CA ALA A 109 -8.08 21.82 -18.02
C ALA A 109 -7.87 21.93 -16.52
N PRO A 110 -8.86 22.38 -15.74
CA PRO A 110 -8.81 22.40 -14.28
C PRO A 110 -8.50 21.04 -13.68
N GLN A 111 -7.97 21.02 -12.46
CA GLN A 111 -7.75 19.79 -11.72
C GLN A 111 -9.07 19.07 -11.36
N GLY A 112 -8.96 17.77 -11.04
CA GLY A 112 -10.08 16.95 -10.65
C GLY A 112 -10.67 16.09 -11.78
N ALA A 113 -11.67 15.28 -11.43
CA ALA A 113 -12.25 14.28 -12.34
C ALA A 113 -12.95 14.92 -13.53
N LYS A 114 -13.73 16.01 -13.30
CA LYS A 114 -14.46 16.72 -14.35
C LYS A 114 -13.52 17.36 -15.35
N GLY A 115 -12.42 18.01 -14.89
CA GLY A 115 -11.44 18.61 -15.77
C GLY A 115 -10.66 17.56 -16.59
N LEU A 116 -10.42 16.37 -16.04
CA LEU A 116 -9.83 15.27 -16.80
C LEU A 116 -10.79 14.75 -17.87
N ALA A 117 -12.05 14.56 -17.55
CA ALA A 117 -13.07 14.10 -18.50
C ALA A 117 -13.19 15.07 -19.69
N ASP A 118 -13.34 16.38 -19.42
CA ASP A 118 -13.36 17.43 -20.44
C ASP A 118 -12.10 17.44 -21.29
N LEU A 119 -10.91 17.28 -20.68
CA LEU A 119 -9.65 17.23 -21.38
C LEU A 119 -9.59 16.04 -22.36
N LEU A 120 -10.02 14.86 -21.92
CA LEU A 120 -10.02 13.66 -22.75
C LEU A 120 -11.06 13.76 -23.87
N GLU A 121 -12.25 14.27 -23.61
CA GLU A 121 -13.30 14.48 -24.60
C GLU A 121 -12.83 15.42 -25.72
N ARG A 122 -12.20 16.53 -25.39
CA ARG A 122 -11.63 17.47 -26.36
C ARG A 122 -10.47 16.89 -27.15
N SER A 123 -9.68 16.01 -26.55
CA SER A 123 -8.46 15.43 -27.16
C SER A 123 -8.74 14.23 -28.05
N PHE A 124 -9.72 13.39 -27.69
CA PHE A 124 -10.00 12.11 -28.31
C PHE A 124 -11.41 12.08 -28.93
N ARG A 125 -11.67 12.96 -29.89
CA ARG A 125 -12.94 12.98 -30.62
C ARG A 125 -13.12 11.71 -31.44
N PRO A 126 -14.33 11.12 -31.44
CA PRO A 126 -14.62 9.89 -32.19
C PRO A 126 -14.43 9.99 -33.70
N ASP A 127 -14.64 11.19 -34.24
CA ASP A 127 -14.51 11.51 -35.67
C ASP A 127 -13.05 11.68 -36.15
N GLY A 128 -12.10 11.56 -35.24
CA GLY A 128 -10.68 11.75 -35.55
C GLY A 128 -10.23 13.21 -35.78
N THR A 129 -11.13 14.19 -35.65
CA THR A 129 -10.85 15.62 -35.90
C THR A 129 -10.25 16.36 -34.70
N GLY A 130 -9.78 15.63 -33.69
CA GLY A 130 -9.19 16.24 -32.48
C GLY A 130 -7.95 17.07 -32.75
N PRO A 131 -7.61 18.04 -31.85
CA PRO A 131 -6.52 18.99 -32.02
C PRO A 131 -5.12 18.37 -31.89
N ILE A 132 -5.00 17.08 -31.61
CA ILE A 132 -3.70 16.39 -31.46
C ILE A 132 -3.39 15.52 -32.69
N PRO A 133 -2.10 15.43 -33.14
CA PRO A 133 -1.68 14.57 -34.24
C PRO A 133 -2.00 13.10 -33.98
N SER A 134 -2.20 12.34 -35.07
CA SER A 134 -2.53 10.88 -35.00
C SER A 134 -1.49 10.08 -34.19
N LEU A 135 -0.21 10.39 -34.34
CA LEU A 135 0.87 9.74 -33.60
C LEU A 135 0.77 10.03 -32.09
N ALA A 136 0.48 11.26 -31.69
CA ALA A 136 0.28 11.63 -30.29
C ALA A 136 -0.96 10.91 -29.71
N ARG A 137 -2.04 10.82 -30.50
CA ARG A 137 -3.26 10.10 -30.13
C ARG A 137 -2.96 8.61 -29.88
N ALA A 138 -2.22 7.98 -30.79
CA ALA A 138 -1.82 6.58 -30.65
C ALA A 138 -0.94 6.37 -29.39
N ALA A 139 -0.01 7.27 -29.09
CA ALA A 139 0.84 7.21 -27.92
C ALA A 139 0.08 7.38 -26.60
N LEU A 140 -0.95 8.23 -26.57
CA LEU A 140 -1.72 8.53 -25.36
C LEU A 140 -2.90 7.57 -25.11
N ALA A 141 -3.40 6.89 -26.14
CA ALA A 141 -4.53 5.96 -25.99
C ALA A 141 -4.33 4.87 -24.92
N PRO A 142 -3.15 4.22 -24.79
CA PRO A 142 -2.88 3.28 -23.71
C PRO A 142 -2.97 3.92 -22.32
N LEU A 143 -2.53 5.16 -22.15
CA LEU A 143 -2.61 5.87 -20.87
C LEU A 143 -4.05 6.18 -20.49
N VAL A 144 -4.89 6.56 -21.45
CA VAL A 144 -6.33 6.78 -21.24
C VAL A 144 -6.99 5.50 -20.78
N SER A 145 -6.72 4.37 -21.45
CA SER A 145 -7.23 3.06 -21.09
C SER A 145 -6.79 2.68 -19.66
N GLN A 146 -5.53 2.90 -19.33
CA GLN A 146 -4.99 2.61 -18.01
C GLN A 146 -5.66 3.44 -16.90
N VAL A 147 -5.94 4.72 -17.13
CA VAL A 147 -6.69 5.55 -16.17
C VAL A 147 -8.07 4.95 -15.88
N MET A 148 -8.80 4.53 -16.92
CA MET A 148 -10.13 3.93 -16.76
C MET A 148 -10.06 2.61 -15.99
N GLN A 149 -9.09 1.76 -16.30
CA GLN A 149 -8.87 0.49 -15.57
C GLN A 149 -8.54 0.75 -14.10
N LEU A 150 -7.65 1.70 -13.81
CA LEU A 150 -7.28 2.06 -12.44
C LEU A 150 -8.48 2.63 -11.65
N GLN A 151 -9.33 3.45 -12.29
CA GLN A 151 -10.55 3.96 -11.66
C GLN A 151 -11.52 2.82 -11.31
N GLY A 152 -11.71 1.88 -12.22
CA GLY A 152 -12.54 0.70 -11.98
C GLY A 152 -12.01 -0.17 -10.82
N ALA A 153 -10.71 -0.45 -10.83
CA ALA A 153 -10.05 -1.23 -9.78
C ALA A 153 -10.13 -0.55 -8.41
N ILE A 154 -9.90 0.76 -8.33
CA ILE A 154 -10.05 1.53 -7.09
C ILE A 154 -11.48 1.45 -6.57
N LYS A 155 -12.48 1.65 -7.43
CA LYS A 155 -13.90 1.55 -7.06
C LYS A 155 -14.25 0.16 -6.51
N ALA A 156 -13.73 -0.89 -7.11
CA ALA A 156 -13.93 -2.26 -6.62
C ALA A 156 -13.34 -2.46 -5.23
N ILE A 157 -12.09 -2.02 -5.00
CA ILE A 157 -11.45 -2.11 -3.67
C ILE A 157 -12.18 -1.25 -2.63
N ASP A 158 -12.67 -0.07 -3.00
CA ASP A 158 -13.47 0.78 -2.11
C ASP A 158 -14.76 0.07 -1.66
N ALA A 159 -15.41 -0.68 -2.55
CA ALA A 159 -16.57 -1.50 -2.22
C ALA A 159 -16.23 -2.63 -1.22
N GLU A 160 -15.12 -3.34 -1.45
CA GLU A 160 -14.64 -4.39 -0.53
C GLU A 160 -14.27 -3.82 0.84
N LEU A 161 -13.57 -2.69 0.89
CA LEU A 161 -13.24 -2.00 2.14
C LEU A 161 -14.49 -1.58 2.91
N LEU A 162 -15.50 -1.05 2.22
CA LEU A 162 -16.76 -0.68 2.83
C LEU A 162 -17.54 -1.89 3.36
N ALA A 163 -17.53 -3.00 2.62
CA ALA A 163 -18.15 -4.25 3.05
C ALA A 163 -17.48 -4.81 4.30
N TRP A 164 -16.15 -4.84 4.33
CA TRP A 164 -15.37 -5.25 5.49
C TRP A 164 -15.60 -4.33 6.70
N HIS A 165 -15.58 -3.00 6.48
CA HIS A 165 -15.83 -2.00 7.52
C HIS A 165 -17.17 -2.22 8.24
N ARG A 166 -18.25 -2.46 7.48
CA ARG A 166 -19.59 -2.69 8.02
C ARG A 166 -19.66 -3.90 8.95
N GLN A 167 -18.82 -4.91 8.74
CA GLN A 167 -18.75 -6.14 9.54
C GLN A 167 -17.76 -6.06 10.70
N ASN A 168 -16.88 -5.03 10.73
CA ASN A 168 -15.82 -4.92 11.73
C ASN A 168 -16.17 -3.90 12.81
N ALA A 169 -16.45 -4.38 14.03
CA ALA A 169 -16.85 -3.55 15.16
C ALA A 169 -15.77 -2.52 15.56
N ALA A 170 -14.48 -2.88 15.47
CA ALA A 170 -13.39 -1.97 15.79
C ALA A 170 -13.29 -0.83 14.76
N SER A 171 -13.42 -1.16 13.46
CA SER A 171 -13.41 -0.16 12.39
C SER A 171 -14.59 0.82 12.51
N ARG A 172 -15.80 0.33 12.77
CA ARG A 172 -16.99 1.18 13.02
C ARG A 172 -16.82 2.09 14.23
N ARG A 173 -16.18 1.59 15.29
CA ARG A 173 -15.89 2.40 16.49
C ARG A 173 -14.86 3.48 16.20
N LEU A 174 -13.86 3.21 15.36
CA LEU A 174 -12.85 4.22 14.97
C LEU A 174 -13.45 5.31 14.08
N GLU A 175 -14.41 5.00 13.22
CA GLU A 175 -15.12 5.97 12.37
C GLU A 175 -15.83 7.08 13.17
N THR A 176 -16.21 6.83 14.44
CA THR A 176 -16.80 7.87 15.29
C THR A 176 -15.83 8.99 15.66
N ILE A 177 -14.53 8.80 15.43
CA ILE A 177 -13.49 9.79 15.70
C ILE A 177 -13.39 10.75 14.50
N PRO A 178 -13.56 12.06 14.67
CA PRO A 178 -13.47 13.02 13.57
C PRO A 178 -12.15 12.91 12.80
N GLY A 179 -12.22 12.80 11.47
CA GLY A 179 -11.06 12.65 10.58
C GLY A 179 -10.61 11.21 10.35
N ILE A 180 -11.20 10.23 11.01
CA ILE A 180 -10.97 8.81 10.70
C ILE A 180 -12.14 8.32 9.82
N GLY A 181 -11.82 7.89 8.59
CA GLY A 181 -12.75 7.20 7.70
C GLY A 181 -12.55 5.68 7.75
N PHE A 182 -13.35 4.97 6.97
CA PHE A 182 -13.16 3.52 6.76
C PHE A 182 -11.99 3.22 5.82
#